data_8861889ef2a93467f216a5ebbee651fe
#
_entry.id   8861889ef2a93467f216a5ebbee651fe
#
_cell.length_a   1.000
_cell.length_b   1.000
_cell.length_c   1.000
_cell.angle_alpha   90.00
_cell.angle_beta   90.00
_cell.angle_gamma   90.00
#
_symmetry.space_group_name_H-M   'P 1'
#
loop_
_entity.id
_entity.type
_entity.pdbx_description
1 polymer ?
#
loop_
_entity_poly.entity_id
_entity_poly.type
_entity_poly.pdbx_seq_one_letter_code
_entity_poly.pdbx_strand_id
1 'polypeptide(L)'
;VYEQIVSLAPNDAEAYWSLVLCRYGIEYVEDPANHKRVPTINRIQFAPILDDADYLSALWNADDEQRAVYIAEAKAIETIQKSYLALSEREKPFDVFICYKETDDNGKRTMDSVLANDLYHQLTQEGFKVFFSRITLEDKLGTEYEPYIFAALNSAKVMLAFGTDYEYFSAVWVKNEWSRYLKLMAHDKTRHLIPCYKGIDAYDMPKEFAH
;
A
#
# COMPACT_ATOMS: atom_id res chain seq x y z
N VAL A 1 -11.88 9.65 -10.87
CA VAL A 1 -12.28 11.08 -10.94
C VAL A 1 -11.18 11.90 -11.60
N TYR A 2 -9.96 12.00 -11.03
CA TYR A 2 -8.89 12.86 -11.58
C TYR A 2 -8.42 12.43 -12.97
N GLU A 3 -8.33 11.13 -13.28
CA GLU A 3 -8.05 10.63 -14.63
C GLU A 3 -9.08 11.13 -15.66
N GLN A 4 -10.35 11.20 -15.28
CA GLN A 4 -11.41 11.75 -16.12
C GLN A 4 -11.25 13.26 -16.31
N ILE A 5 -10.85 14.00 -15.26
CA ILE A 5 -10.61 15.45 -15.35
C ILE A 5 -9.45 15.72 -16.32
N VAL A 6 -8.33 15.03 -16.17
CA VAL A 6 -7.17 15.15 -17.06
C VAL A 6 -7.54 14.82 -18.51
N SER A 7 -8.41 13.82 -18.72
CA SER A 7 -8.89 13.48 -20.08
C SER A 7 -9.74 14.60 -20.72
N LEU A 8 -10.50 15.35 -19.89
CA LEU A 8 -11.37 16.45 -20.37
C LEU A 8 -10.67 17.80 -20.39
N ALA A 9 -9.73 18.01 -19.47
CA ALA A 9 -8.96 19.23 -19.31
C ALA A 9 -7.45 18.90 -19.18
N PRO A 10 -6.77 18.60 -20.28
CA PRO A 10 -5.36 18.11 -20.26
C PRO A 10 -4.35 19.17 -19.82
N ASN A 11 -4.77 20.41 -19.58
CA ASN A 11 -3.94 21.49 -19.07
C ASN A 11 -4.21 21.80 -17.58
N ASP A 12 -4.99 20.98 -16.88
CA ASP A 12 -5.30 21.17 -15.47
C ASP A 12 -4.16 20.64 -14.59
N ALA A 13 -3.29 21.54 -14.15
CA ALA A 13 -2.14 21.23 -13.30
C ALA A 13 -2.54 20.59 -11.96
N GLU A 14 -3.65 21.07 -11.35
CA GLU A 14 -4.13 20.54 -10.08
C GLU A 14 -4.63 19.11 -10.19
N ALA A 15 -5.27 18.77 -11.32
CA ALA A 15 -5.73 17.40 -11.55
C ALA A 15 -4.54 16.42 -11.67
N TYR A 16 -3.47 16.81 -12.36
CA TYR A 16 -2.23 16.00 -12.42
C TYR A 16 -1.57 15.88 -11.05
N TRP A 17 -1.46 16.99 -10.29
CA TRP A 17 -0.91 16.95 -8.95
C TRP A 17 -1.74 16.05 -8.03
N SER A 18 -3.06 16.10 -8.12
CA SER A 18 -3.97 15.24 -7.37
C SER A 18 -3.79 13.75 -7.71
N LEU A 19 -3.49 13.40 -8.98
CA LEU A 19 -3.16 12.02 -9.37
C LEU A 19 -1.88 11.52 -8.68
N VAL A 20 -0.87 12.39 -8.58
CA VAL A 20 0.37 12.09 -7.84
C VAL A 20 0.06 11.83 -6.37
N LEU A 21 -0.64 12.74 -5.70
CA LEU A 21 -1.02 12.58 -4.30
C LEU A 21 -1.79 11.28 -4.04
N CYS A 22 -2.74 10.95 -4.92
CA CYS A 22 -3.50 9.69 -4.85
C CYS A 22 -2.60 8.46 -5.04
N ARG A 23 -1.64 8.51 -5.97
CA ARG A 23 -0.73 7.40 -6.27
C ARG A 23 0.18 7.06 -5.11
N TYR A 24 0.71 8.07 -4.44
CA TYR A 24 1.59 7.93 -3.29
C TYR A 24 0.81 7.83 -1.96
N GLY A 25 -0.52 7.95 -2.00
CA GLY A 25 -1.37 7.95 -0.81
C GLY A 25 -0.99 9.05 0.17
N ILE A 26 -0.81 10.26 -0.36
CA ILE A 26 -0.41 11.41 0.44
C ILE A 26 -1.62 11.94 1.20
N GLU A 27 -1.46 12.05 2.51
CA GLU A 27 -2.39 12.72 3.42
C GLU A 27 -1.63 13.79 4.19
N TYR A 28 -2.28 14.93 4.39
CA TYR A 28 -1.69 16.03 5.16
C TYR A 28 -2.24 16.01 6.57
N VAL A 29 -1.36 15.78 7.52
CA VAL A 29 -1.67 15.82 8.96
C VAL A 29 -1.11 17.08 9.60
N GLU A 30 -1.72 17.53 10.69
CA GLU A 30 -1.20 18.65 11.47
C GLU A 30 -0.07 18.15 12.38
N ASP A 31 1.10 18.78 12.27
CA ASP A 31 2.22 18.54 13.17
C ASP A 31 1.91 19.15 14.56
N PRO A 32 1.80 18.34 15.61
CA PRO A 32 1.47 18.83 16.95
C PRO A 32 2.46 19.86 17.51
N ALA A 33 3.71 19.88 17.02
CA ALA A 33 4.75 20.75 17.52
C ALA A 33 4.66 22.18 16.97
N ASN A 34 4.15 22.37 15.76
CA ASN A 34 4.18 23.67 15.09
C ASN A 34 2.88 24.01 14.35
N HIS A 35 1.86 23.16 14.43
CA HIS A 35 0.55 23.30 13.79
C HIS A 35 0.60 23.44 12.25
N LYS A 36 1.71 23.04 11.62
CA LYS A 36 1.83 23.01 10.16
C LYS A 36 1.30 21.70 9.60
N ARG A 37 0.69 21.79 8.44
CA ARG A 37 0.31 20.60 7.68
C ARG A 37 1.55 20.00 7.03
N VAL A 38 1.81 18.74 7.35
CA VAL A 38 2.93 17.97 6.80
C VAL A 38 2.39 16.74 6.04
N PRO A 39 2.99 16.37 4.92
CA PRO A 39 2.58 15.19 4.18
C PRO A 39 2.97 13.90 4.92
N THR A 40 2.11 12.88 4.82
CA THR A 40 2.42 11.49 5.16
C THR A 40 2.27 10.62 3.92
N ILE A 41 2.94 9.47 3.88
CA ILE A 41 2.88 8.54 2.75
C ILE A 41 2.23 7.23 3.20
N ASN A 42 1.09 6.88 2.60
CA ASN A 42 0.37 5.63 2.87
C ASN A 42 0.52 4.59 1.73
N ARG A 43 1.24 4.92 0.66
CA ARG A 43 1.50 4.04 -0.50
C ARG A 43 2.87 4.31 -1.07
N ILE A 44 3.91 3.78 -0.44
CA ILE A 44 5.29 3.95 -0.92
C ILE A 44 5.43 3.36 -2.34
N GLN A 45 6.09 4.11 -3.20
CA GLN A 45 6.50 3.66 -4.53
C GLN A 45 8.03 3.58 -4.58
N PHE A 46 8.59 2.69 -5.42
CA PHE A 46 10.04 2.65 -5.67
C PHE A 46 10.51 3.81 -6.55
N ALA A 47 9.69 4.13 -7.57
CA ALA A 47 10.03 5.24 -8.47
C ALA A 47 10.00 6.56 -7.69
N PRO A 48 11.04 7.41 -7.82
CA PRO A 48 11.06 8.71 -7.19
C PRO A 48 9.88 9.56 -7.64
N ILE A 49 9.26 10.30 -6.71
CA ILE A 49 8.15 11.19 -7.05
C ILE A 49 8.57 12.25 -8.07
N LEU A 50 9.82 12.68 -8.06
CA LEU A 50 10.33 13.70 -8.99
C LEU A 50 10.40 13.21 -10.45
N ASP A 51 10.38 11.89 -10.67
CA ASP A 51 10.40 11.26 -12.00
C ASP A 51 8.99 10.84 -12.46
N ASP A 52 7.96 11.11 -11.64
CA ASP A 52 6.58 10.74 -11.94
C ASP A 52 6.04 11.56 -13.12
N ALA A 53 5.46 10.89 -14.12
CA ALA A 53 4.99 11.53 -15.35
C ALA A 53 3.86 12.56 -15.09
N ASP A 54 2.96 12.28 -14.12
CA ASP A 54 1.90 13.22 -13.77
C ASP A 54 2.46 14.40 -12.98
N TYR A 55 3.51 14.20 -12.16
CA TYR A 55 4.22 15.31 -11.52
C TYR A 55 4.85 16.25 -12.55
N LEU A 56 5.52 15.69 -13.55
CA LEU A 56 6.11 16.49 -14.63
C LEU A 56 5.03 17.23 -15.44
N SER A 57 3.89 16.60 -15.68
CA SER A 57 2.74 17.21 -16.34
C SER A 57 2.12 18.33 -15.48
N ALA A 58 2.02 18.12 -14.16
CA ALA A 58 1.57 19.16 -13.23
C ALA A 58 2.49 20.39 -13.30
N LEU A 59 3.80 20.21 -13.25
CA LEU A 59 4.76 21.32 -13.37
C LEU A 59 4.68 22.04 -14.72
N TRP A 60 4.46 21.30 -15.81
CA TRP A 60 4.36 21.87 -17.15
C TRP A 60 3.15 22.80 -17.30
N ASN A 61 2.00 22.41 -16.73
CA ASN A 61 0.75 23.14 -16.85
C ASN A 61 0.53 24.17 -15.73
N ALA A 62 1.35 24.16 -14.67
CA ALA A 62 1.23 25.04 -13.52
C ALA A 62 1.68 26.49 -13.84
N ASP A 63 1.01 27.45 -13.24
CA ASP A 63 1.55 28.82 -13.14
C ASP A 63 2.76 28.87 -12.18
N ASP A 64 3.40 30.02 -12.05
CA ASP A 64 4.63 30.16 -11.27
C ASP A 64 4.42 29.91 -9.78
N GLU A 65 3.25 30.29 -9.22
CA GLU A 65 2.90 30.10 -7.82
C GLU A 65 2.61 28.62 -7.53
N GLN A 66 1.75 27.99 -8.33
CA GLN A 66 1.45 26.56 -8.23
C GLN A 66 2.72 25.71 -8.39
N ARG A 67 3.57 26.06 -9.38
CA ARG A 67 4.82 25.33 -9.63
C ARG A 67 5.74 25.38 -8.43
N ALA A 68 5.89 26.53 -7.80
CA ALA A 68 6.70 26.67 -6.58
C ALA A 68 6.19 25.79 -5.44
N VAL A 69 4.87 25.72 -5.25
CA VAL A 69 4.23 24.87 -4.25
C VAL A 69 4.48 23.39 -4.56
N TYR A 70 4.20 22.94 -5.79
CA TYR A 70 4.36 21.52 -6.16
C TYR A 70 5.82 21.04 -6.04
N ILE A 71 6.79 21.89 -6.39
CA ILE A 71 8.23 21.58 -6.21
C ILE A 71 8.56 21.43 -4.73
N ALA A 72 8.08 22.33 -3.88
CA ALA A 72 8.37 22.29 -2.45
C ALA A 72 7.75 21.05 -1.78
N GLU A 73 6.49 20.75 -2.11
CA GLU A 73 5.78 19.58 -1.60
C GLU A 73 6.38 18.26 -2.11
N ALA A 74 6.70 18.16 -3.40
CA ALA A 74 7.34 16.97 -3.96
C ALA A 74 8.69 16.65 -3.31
N LYS A 75 9.50 17.68 -2.98
CA LYS A 75 10.75 17.49 -2.24
C LYS A 75 10.53 17.00 -0.81
N ALA A 76 9.51 17.50 -0.13
CA ALA A 76 9.15 17.01 1.21
C ALA A 76 8.71 15.53 1.14
N ILE A 77 7.84 15.18 0.19
CA ILE A 77 7.40 13.80 -0.06
C ILE A 77 8.58 12.90 -0.43
N GLU A 78 9.48 13.33 -1.31
CA GLU A 78 10.68 12.57 -1.68
C GLU A 78 11.56 12.27 -0.46
N THR A 79 11.70 13.22 0.45
CA THR A 79 12.48 13.02 1.67
C THR A 79 11.90 11.92 2.54
N ILE A 80 10.56 11.92 2.72
CA ILE A 80 9.86 10.88 3.46
C ILE A 80 9.99 9.55 2.72
N GLN A 81 9.76 9.52 1.41
CA GLN A 81 9.90 8.33 0.57
C GLN A 81 11.29 7.68 0.75
N LYS A 82 12.36 8.47 0.65
CA LYS A 82 13.74 7.99 0.83
C LYS A 82 13.97 7.39 2.21
N SER A 83 13.45 8.04 3.26
CA SER A 83 13.58 7.52 4.63
C SER A 83 12.88 6.18 4.80
N TYR A 84 11.70 6.02 4.19
CA TYR A 84 10.92 4.78 4.25
C TYR A 84 11.56 3.65 3.45
N LEU A 85 12.09 3.94 2.26
CA LEU A 85 12.84 2.96 1.49
C LEU A 85 14.10 2.49 2.24
N ALA A 86 14.84 3.40 2.86
CA ALA A 86 16.01 3.06 3.66
C ALA A 86 15.67 2.21 4.90
N LEU A 87 14.51 2.45 5.54
CA LEU A 87 14.01 1.60 6.61
C LEU A 87 13.65 0.21 6.09
N SER A 88 12.97 0.14 4.94
CA SER A 88 12.56 -1.13 4.35
C SER A 88 13.73 -2.02 3.95
N GLU A 89 14.86 -1.43 3.49
CA GLU A 89 16.08 -2.16 3.13
C GLU A 89 16.79 -2.82 4.33
N ARG A 90 16.54 -2.34 5.55
CA ARG A 90 17.12 -2.91 6.77
C ARG A 90 16.35 -4.12 7.28
N GLU A 91 15.11 -4.29 6.85
CA GLU A 91 14.30 -5.43 7.25
C GLU A 91 14.77 -6.70 6.53
N LYS A 92 14.89 -7.80 7.29
CA LYS A 92 15.20 -9.10 6.69
C LYS A 92 14.03 -9.52 5.79
N PRO A 93 14.31 -10.05 4.58
CA PRO A 93 13.27 -10.51 3.66
C PRO A 93 12.25 -11.45 4.32
N PHE A 94 11.00 -11.33 3.93
CA PHE A 94 9.93 -12.25 4.30
C PHE A 94 9.72 -13.30 3.20
N ASP A 95 9.33 -14.51 3.60
CA ASP A 95 8.96 -15.57 2.66
C ASP A 95 7.49 -15.45 2.28
N VAL A 96 6.64 -15.17 3.27
CA VAL A 96 5.18 -15.13 3.14
C VAL A 96 4.63 -13.82 3.70
N PHE A 97 3.68 -13.24 2.96
CA PHE A 97 2.84 -12.11 3.40
C PHE A 97 1.41 -12.58 3.58
N ILE A 98 0.83 -12.41 4.77
CA ILE A 98 -0.58 -12.71 5.04
C ILE A 98 -1.39 -11.42 4.95
N CYS A 99 -2.27 -11.36 3.94
CA CYS A 99 -3.20 -10.26 3.67
C CYS A 99 -4.60 -10.66 4.11
N TYR A 100 -5.23 -9.90 5.00
CA TYR A 100 -6.53 -10.25 5.59
C TYR A 100 -7.22 -9.02 6.21
N LYS A 101 -8.55 -9.09 6.40
CA LYS A 101 -9.30 -8.07 7.15
C LYS A 101 -9.26 -8.41 8.64
N GLU A 102 -8.65 -7.56 9.46
CA GLU A 102 -8.50 -7.80 10.92
C GLU A 102 -9.84 -7.73 11.65
N THR A 103 -10.60 -6.66 11.41
CA THR A 103 -11.86 -6.39 12.10
C THR A 103 -13.01 -6.13 11.13
N ASP A 104 -14.21 -6.51 11.51
CA ASP A 104 -15.43 -6.11 10.84
C ASP A 104 -15.78 -4.63 11.13
N ASP A 105 -16.90 -4.16 10.58
CA ASP A 105 -17.36 -2.78 10.73
C ASP A 105 -17.82 -2.43 12.17
N ASN A 106 -17.99 -3.46 13.02
CA ASN A 106 -18.29 -3.31 14.44
C ASN A 106 -17.05 -3.38 15.34
N GLY A 107 -15.85 -3.46 14.74
CA GLY A 107 -14.58 -3.58 15.45
C GLY A 107 -14.30 -4.97 16.04
N LYS A 108 -15.10 -6.00 15.70
CA LYS A 108 -14.84 -7.37 16.11
C LYS A 108 -13.88 -8.06 15.15
N ARG A 109 -13.07 -8.96 15.68
CA ARG A 109 -12.17 -9.78 14.85
C ARG A 109 -12.98 -10.61 13.85
N THR A 110 -12.51 -10.59 12.60
CA THR A 110 -13.09 -11.40 11.53
C THR A 110 -12.65 -12.88 11.65
N MET A 111 -13.34 -13.75 10.93
CA MET A 111 -12.92 -15.14 10.77
C MET A 111 -11.58 -15.20 10.04
N ASP A 112 -11.33 -14.29 9.08
CA ASP A 112 -10.04 -14.17 8.37
C ASP A 112 -8.89 -13.96 9.35
N SER A 113 -9.05 -13.04 10.31
CA SER A 113 -8.05 -12.77 11.35
C SER A 113 -7.74 -13.99 12.21
N VAL A 114 -8.74 -14.84 12.49
CA VAL A 114 -8.55 -16.07 13.27
C VAL A 114 -7.78 -17.11 12.44
N LEU A 115 -8.21 -17.37 11.20
CA LEU A 115 -7.57 -18.35 10.32
C LEU A 115 -6.15 -17.92 9.94
N ALA A 116 -5.94 -16.63 9.68
CA ALA A 116 -4.64 -16.05 9.38
C ALA A 116 -3.66 -16.23 10.56
N ASN A 117 -4.14 -16.02 11.78
CA ASN A 117 -3.34 -16.25 12.99
C ASN A 117 -2.92 -17.72 13.14
N ASP A 118 -3.82 -18.65 12.91
CA ASP A 118 -3.53 -20.08 13.01
C ASP A 118 -2.49 -20.50 11.96
N LEU A 119 -2.66 -20.02 10.73
CA LEU A 119 -1.72 -20.29 9.64
C LEU A 119 -0.36 -19.64 9.87
N TYR A 120 -0.32 -18.43 10.43
CA TYR A 120 0.92 -17.75 10.83
C TYR A 120 1.76 -18.66 11.74
N HIS A 121 1.15 -19.21 12.79
CA HIS A 121 1.86 -20.07 13.73
C HIS A 121 2.36 -21.36 13.09
N GLN A 122 1.56 -22.00 12.22
CA GLN A 122 1.96 -23.21 11.50
C GLN A 122 3.15 -22.94 10.58
N LEU A 123 3.08 -21.90 9.75
CA LEU A 123 4.17 -21.55 8.83
C LEU A 123 5.45 -21.16 9.56
N THR A 124 5.32 -20.43 10.68
CA THR A 124 6.48 -20.07 11.50
C THR A 124 7.14 -21.29 12.14
N GLN A 125 6.36 -22.28 12.57
CA GLN A 125 6.89 -23.56 13.07
C GLN A 125 7.64 -24.34 12.00
N GLU A 126 7.22 -24.26 10.73
CA GLU A 126 7.92 -24.84 9.58
C GLU A 126 9.17 -24.04 9.16
N GLY A 127 9.46 -22.93 9.82
CA GLY A 127 10.67 -22.14 9.62
C GLY A 127 10.54 -21.00 8.61
N PHE A 128 9.35 -20.72 8.08
CA PHE A 128 9.13 -19.58 7.19
C PHE A 128 9.13 -18.27 7.98
N LYS A 129 9.71 -17.22 7.40
CA LYS A 129 9.58 -15.86 7.91
C LYS A 129 8.30 -15.25 7.34
N VAL A 130 7.28 -15.12 8.19
CA VAL A 130 5.94 -14.70 7.81
C VAL A 130 5.66 -13.28 8.29
N PHE A 131 5.18 -12.42 7.39
CA PHE A 131 4.58 -11.16 7.75
C PHE A 131 3.10 -11.36 8.06
N PHE A 132 2.74 -11.05 9.29
CA PHE A 132 1.36 -11.03 9.78
C PHE A 132 1.21 -9.75 10.63
N SER A 133 0.51 -8.76 10.11
CA SER A 133 0.50 -7.38 10.62
C SER A 133 0.29 -7.29 12.13
N ARG A 134 -0.64 -8.05 12.67
CA ARG A 134 -0.97 -8.06 14.09
C ARG A 134 0.22 -8.39 15.01
N ILE A 135 1.02 -9.40 14.63
CA ILE A 135 2.17 -9.82 15.45
C ILE A 135 3.44 -9.09 15.01
N THR A 136 3.67 -9.01 13.71
CA THR A 136 4.92 -8.44 13.16
C THR A 136 5.07 -6.95 13.50
N LEU A 137 3.95 -6.22 13.63
CA LEU A 137 3.95 -4.79 13.95
C LEU A 137 3.78 -4.48 15.45
N GLU A 138 3.52 -5.49 16.28
CA GLU A 138 3.32 -5.28 17.73
C GLU A 138 4.56 -4.66 18.39
N ASP A 139 5.75 -5.13 18.04
CA ASP A 139 7.03 -4.59 18.53
C ASP A 139 7.39 -3.21 17.93
N LYS A 140 6.61 -2.73 16.97
CA LYS A 140 6.82 -1.45 16.27
C LYS A 140 5.89 -0.34 16.76
N LEU A 141 5.23 -0.52 17.89
CA LEU A 141 4.31 0.46 18.49
C LEU A 141 4.98 1.83 18.63
N GLY A 142 4.27 2.86 18.15
CA GLY A 142 4.78 4.24 18.14
C GLY A 142 5.64 4.61 16.94
N THR A 143 5.77 3.72 15.94
CA THR A 143 6.41 4.00 14.65
C THR A 143 5.39 3.92 13.51
N GLU A 144 5.74 4.48 12.36
CA GLU A 144 4.93 4.31 11.15
C GLU A 144 5.07 2.88 10.63
N TYR A 145 3.96 2.24 10.29
CA TYR A 145 3.91 0.84 9.87
C TYR A 145 4.17 0.63 8.37
N GLU A 146 3.88 1.64 7.54
CA GLU A 146 3.96 1.54 6.08
C GLU A 146 5.34 1.07 5.57
N PRO A 147 6.50 1.53 6.10
CA PRO A 147 7.80 1.03 5.67
C PRO A 147 7.97 -0.48 5.88
N TYR A 148 7.43 -1.02 6.96
CA TYR A 148 7.52 -2.46 7.27
C TYR A 148 6.58 -3.29 6.41
N ILE A 149 5.35 -2.81 6.19
CA ILE A 149 4.39 -3.42 5.26
C ILE A 149 4.98 -3.43 3.85
N PHE A 150 5.57 -2.31 3.43
CA PHE A 150 6.23 -2.18 2.13
C PHE A 150 7.39 -3.16 1.99
N ALA A 151 8.28 -3.25 2.99
CA ALA A 151 9.40 -4.18 2.99
C ALA A 151 8.92 -5.63 2.87
N ALA A 152 7.88 -6.00 3.63
CA ALA A 152 7.31 -7.33 3.61
C ALA A 152 6.68 -7.66 2.25
N LEU A 153 5.86 -6.76 1.69
CA LEU A 153 5.26 -6.93 0.36
C LEU A 153 6.31 -7.12 -0.73
N ASN A 154 7.38 -6.32 -0.69
CA ASN A 154 8.41 -6.37 -1.73
C ASN A 154 9.36 -7.55 -1.60
N SER A 155 9.53 -8.11 -0.43
CA SER A 155 10.40 -9.29 -0.23
C SER A 155 9.66 -10.62 -0.33
N ALA A 156 8.41 -10.69 0.10
CA ALA A 156 7.66 -11.95 0.15
C ALA A 156 7.52 -12.61 -1.22
N LYS A 157 7.79 -13.91 -1.28
CA LYS A 157 7.60 -14.72 -2.49
C LYS A 157 6.18 -15.24 -2.64
N VAL A 158 5.47 -15.35 -1.53
CA VAL A 158 4.08 -15.81 -1.51
C VAL A 158 3.22 -14.80 -0.75
N MET A 159 2.09 -14.42 -1.33
CA MET A 159 1.01 -13.73 -0.64
C MET A 159 -0.14 -14.69 -0.42
N LEU A 160 -0.61 -14.79 0.81
CA LEU A 160 -1.83 -15.50 1.18
C LEU A 160 -2.93 -14.44 1.42
N ALA A 161 -3.89 -14.35 0.51
CA ALA A 161 -5.00 -13.42 0.61
C ALA A 161 -6.23 -14.14 1.19
N PHE A 162 -6.65 -13.75 2.40
CA PHE A 162 -7.78 -14.35 3.09
C PHE A 162 -9.08 -13.63 2.76
N GLY A 163 -10.17 -14.41 2.64
CA GLY A 163 -11.53 -13.92 2.49
C GLY A 163 -12.55 -14.99 2.85
N THR A 164 -13.17 -14.86 4.02
CA THR A 164 -14.35 -15.64 4.42
C THR A 164 -15.66 -14.93 4.08
N ASP A 165 -15.53 -13.72 3.53
CA ASP A 165 -16.59 -12.92 2.94
C ASP A 165 -16.04 -12.17 1.73
N TYR A 166 -16.85 -12.01 0.66
CA TYR A 166 -16.45 -11.26 -0.53
C TYR A 166 -16.04 -9.81 -0.21
N GLU A 167 -16.76 -9.18 0.71
CA GLU A 167 -16.47 -7.82 1.15
C GLU A 167 -15.09 -7.69 1.80
N TYR A 168 -14.57 -8.75 2.40
CA TYR A 168 -13.25 -8.73 3.04
C TYR A 168 -12.12 -8.63 2.02
N PHE A 169 -12.22 -9.33 0.88
CA PHE A 169 -11.29 -9.12 -0.23
C PHE A 169 -11.34 -7.70 -0.81
N SER A 170 -12.54 -7.10 -0.77
CA SER A 170 -12.82 -5.77 -1.34
C SER A 170 -12.55 -4.63 -0.35
N ALA A 171 -12.30 -4.93 0.93
CA ALA A 171 -11.95 -3.92 1.93
C ALA A 171 -10.75 -3.10 1.45
N VAL A 172 -10.83 -1.78 1.59
CA VAL A 172 -9.88 -0.81 0.98
C VAL A 172 -8.42 -1.19 1.24
N TRP A 173 -8.09 -1.52 2.48
CA TRP A 173 -6.73 -1.89 2.88
C TRP A 173 -6.28 -3.21 2.25
N VAL A 174 -7.09 -4.25 2.38
CA VAL A 174 -6.83 -5.59 1.81
C VAL A 174 -6.64 -5.50 0.30
N LYS A 175 -7.56 -4.80 -0.38
CA LYS A 175 -7.49 -4.58 -1.83
C LYS A 175 -6.22 -3.85 -2.26
N ASN A 176 -5.79 -2.86 -1.49
CA ASN A 176 -4.55 -2.14 -1.78
C ASN A 176 -3.33 -3.06 -1.70
N GLU A 177 -3.24 -3.92 -0.68
CA GLU A 177 -2.12 -4.83 -0.50
C GLU A 177 -2.03 -5.85 -1.63
N TRP A 178 -3.10 -6.61 -1.90
CA TRP A 178 -3.05 -7.62 -2.96
C TRP A 178 -2.93 -7.01 -4.37
N SER A 179 -3.52 -5.82 -4.62
CA SER A 179 -3.35 -5.14 -5.91
C SER A 179 -1.90 -4.68 -6.13
N ARG A 180 -1.21 -4.23 -5.09
CA ARG A 180 0.24 -3.91 -5.15
C ARG A 180 1.04 -5.18 -5.42
N TYR A 181 0.72 -6.28 -4.76
CA TYR A 181 1.41 -7.55 -4.94
C TYR A 181 1.22 -8.13 -6.36
N LEU A 182 0.03 -8.04 -6.94
CA LEU A 182 -0.21 -8.43 -8.33
C LEU A 182 0.66 -7.64 -9.33
N LYS A 183 0.90 -6.35 -9.07
CA LYS A 183 1.84 -5.56 -9.89
C LYS A 183 3.27 -6.10 -9.77
N LEU A 184 3.70 -6.51 -8.59
CA LEU A 184 5.02 -7.15 -8.41
C LEU A 184 5.10 -8.48 -9.16
N MET A 185 4.06 -9.30 -9.14
CA MET A 185 3.97 -10.56 -9.89
C MET A 185 4.06 -10.36 -11.41
N ALA A 186 3.58 -9.23 -11.93
CA ALA A 186 3.70 -8.92 -13.36
C ALA A 186 5.18 -8.83 -13.80
N HIS A 187 6.07 -8.39 -12.90
CA HIS A 187 7.50 -8.21 -13.14
C HIS A 187 8.38 -9.36 -12.60
N ASP A 188 7.89 -10.14 -11.64
CA ASP A 188 8.61 -11.27 -11.03
C ASP A 188 7.72 -12.53 -11.01
N LYS A 189 7.95 -13.43 -11.96
CA LYS A 189 7.18 -14.66 -12.13
C LYS A 189 7.45 -15.74 -11.06
N THR A 190 8.39 -15.49 -10.16
CA THR A 190 8.66 -16.37 -9.00
C THR A 190 7.73 -16.09 -7.81
N ARG A 191 6.91 -15.04 -7.90
CA ARG A 191 5.94 -14.68 -6.88
C ARG A 191 4.59 -15.32 -7.12
N HIS A 192 3.91 -15.68 -6.05
CA HIS A 192 2.60 -16.33 -6.10
C HIS A 192 1.63 -15.67 -5.14
N LEU A 193 0.41 -15.41 -5.60
CA LEU A 193 -0.71 -15.05 -4.76
C LEU A 193 -1.64 -16.25 -4.66
N ILE A 194 -1.95 -16.67 -3.44
CA ILE A 194 -2.83 -17.80 -3.13
C ILE A 194 -4.05 -17.26 -2.38
N PRO A 195 -5.24 -17.26 -3.00
CA PRO A 195 -6.47 -16.91 -2.30
C PRO A 195 -6.85 -18.02 -1.32
N CYS A 196 -7.02 -17.63 -0.05
CA CYS A 196 -7.44 -18.49 1.05
C CYS A 196 -8.88 -18.14 1.41
N TYR A 197 -9.85 -18.95 1.01
CA TYR A 197 -11.26 -18.64 1.18
C TYR A 197 -12.05 -19.78 1.80
N LYS A 198 -13.15 -19.43 2.44
CA LYS A 198 -14.09 -20.38 3.04
C LYS A 198 -15.50 -19.80 3.00
N GLY A 199 -16.44 -20.59 2.49
CA GLY A 199 -17.84 -20.17 2.42
C GLY A 199 -18.18 -19.21 1.27
N ILE A 200 -17.24 -18.97 0.36
CA ILE A 200 -17.41 -18.15 -0.84
C ILE A 200 -17.28 -19.08 -2.06
N ASP A 201 -18.10 -18.86 -3.07
CA ASP A 201 -17.92 -19.54 -4.36
C ASP A 201 -16.68 -18.97 -5.09
N ALA A 202 -15.90 -19.84 -5.72
CA ALA A 202 -14.73 -19.44 -6.49
C ALA A 202 -15.06 -18.42 -7.60
N TYR A 203 -16.28 -18.46 -8.14
CA TYR A 203 -16.77 -17.52 -9.15
C TYR A 203 -17.07 -16.12 -8.61
N ASP A 204 -17.26 -15.99 -7.29
CA ASP A 204 -17.53 -14.72 -6.63
C ASP A 204 -16.25 -14.01 -6.15
N MET A 205 -15.09 -14.65 -6.34
CA MET A 205 -13.80 -14.02 -6.00
C MET A 205 -13.46 -12.85 -6.93
N PRO A 206 -12.59 -11.93 -6.50
CA PRO A 206 -12.07 -10.88 -7.38
C PRO A 206 -11.53 -11.47 -8.68
N LYS A 207 -11.97 -10.91 -9.82
CA LYS A 207 -11.59 -11.39 -11.16
C LYS A 207 -10.07 -11.38 -11.37
N GLU A 208 -9.39 -10.51 -10.65
CA GLU A 208 -7.94 -10.37 -10.64
C GLU A 208 -7.22 -11.61 -10.08
N PHE A 209 -7.91 -12.49 -9.36
CA PHE A 209 -7.35 -13.75 -8.84
C PHE A 209 -7.50 -14.93 -9.81
N ALA A 210 -8.28 -14.75 -10.88
CA ALA A 210 -8.46 -15.76 -11.92
C ALA A 210 -7.27 -15.77 -12.89
N HIS A 211 -6.19 -16.48 -12.51
CA HIS A 211 -5.03 -16.77 -13.37
C HIS A 211 -4.65 -18.24 -13.37
#